data_ee08e4b7950246fb33b3f2b4dac8b2ed
#
_entry.id   ee08e4b7950246fb33b3f2b4dac8b2ed
#
_cell.length_a   1.000
_cell.length_b   1.000
_cell.length_c   1.000
_cell.angle_alpha   90.00
_cell.angle_beta   90.00
_cell.angle_gamma   90.00
#
_symmetry.space_group_name_H-M   'P 1'
#
loop_
_entity.id
_entity.type
_entity.pdbx_description
1 polymer ?
#
loop_
_entity_poly.entity_id
_entity_poly.type
_entity_poly.pdbx_seq_one_letter_code
_entity_poly.pdbx_strand_id
1 'polypeptide(L)'
;MTTQQQELGARGEQAAAEHLEAGGYRILDRNWRCRSGELDLVVRDPAGALAAVEVKTRSSQGFGTAFDAVNPAKFARLHRLLIAWCKAHGAYCPQLRVDVVEVYPALGGALACRHLPDVRS
;
A
#
# COMPACT_ATOMS: atom_id res chain seq x y z
N MET A 1 -0.63 -25.00 0.32
CA MET A 1 -1.07 -24.49 -0.99
C MET A 1 -1.71 -23.12 -0.84
N THR A 2 -1.39 -22.20 -1.74
CA THR A 2 -2.02 -20.89 -1.76
C THR A 2 -3.30 -20.93 -2.59
N THR A 3 -4.29 -20.11 -2.23
CA THR A 3 -5.50 -19.94 -3.03
C THR A 3 -5.24 -19.01 -4.20
N GLN A 4 -6.14 -19.01 -5.18
CA GLN A 4 -6.06 -18.06 -6.29
C GLN A 4 -6.11 -16.61 -5.81
N GLN A 5 -6.91 -16.33 -4.76
CA GLN A 5 -7.00 -15.00 -4.18
C GLN A 5 -5.68 -14.57 -3.53
N GLN A 6 -5.02 -15.49 -2.83
CA GLN A 6 -3.72 -15.22 -2.21
C GLN A 6 -2.65 -14.97 -3.27
N GLU A 7 -2.66 -15.74 -4.35
CA GLU A 7 -1.73 -15.55 -5.46
C GLU A 7 -1.97 -14.22 -6.16
N LEU A 8 -3.22 -13.85 -6.39
CA LEU A 8 -3.58 -12.57 -7.00
C LEU A 8 -3.15 -11.42 -6.09
N GLY A 9 -3.37 -11.55 -4.77
CA GLY A 9 -2.93 -10.55 -3.80
C GLY A 9 -1.42 -10.37 -3.82
N ALA A 10 -0.66 -11.46 -3.85
CA ALA A 10 0.79 -11.39 -3.90
C ALA A 10 1.30 -10.75 -5.20
N ARG A 11 0.67 -11.09 -6.33
CA ARG A 11 0.99 -10.47 -7.62
C ARG A 11 0.64 -8.99 -7.62
N GLY A 12 -0.48 -8.63 -6.99
CA GLY A 12 -0.91 -7.24 -6.87
C GLY A 12 0.07 -6.42 -6.04
N GLU A 13 0.54 -6.95 -4.92
CA GLU A 13 1.53 -6.27 -4.09
C GLU A 13 2.85 -6.08 -4.84
N GLN A 14 3.29 -7.07 -5.60
CA GLN A 14 4.49 -6.95 -6.41
C GLN A 14 4.31 -5.90 -7.50
N ALA A 15 3.17 -5.90 -8.19
CA ALA A 15 2.86 -4.89 -9.21
C ALA A 15 2.84 -3.48 -8.62
N ALA A 16 2.25 -3.33 -7.43
CA ALA A 16 2.22 -2.05 -6.73
C ALA A 16 3.63 -1.58 -6.39
N ALA A 17 4.48 -2.47 -5.86
CA ALA A 17 5.86 -2.13 -5.52
C ALA A 17 6.64 -1.68 -6.76
N GLU A 18 6.51 -2.39 -7.86
CA GLU A 18 7.18 -2.03 -9.11
C GLU A 18 6.69 -0.69 -9.65
N HIS A 19 5.38 -0.45 -9.57
CA HIS A 19 4.79 0.81 -10.01
C HIS A 19 5.33 1.98 -9.20
N LEU A 20 5.42 1.82 -7.88
CA LEU A 20 5.95 2.86 -7.00
C LEU A 20 7.44 3.10 -7.26
N GLU A 21 8.22 2.04 -7.41
CA GLU A 21 9.66 2.17 -7.71
C GLU A 21 9.89 2.88 -9.04
N ALA A 22 9.07 2.59 -10.05
CA ALA A 22 9.15 3.28 -11.34
C ALA A 22 8.86 4.78 -11.19
N GLY A 23 8.07 5.17 -10.20
CA GLY A 23 7.77 6.56 -9.89
C GLY A 23 8.78 7.22 -8.96
N GLY A 24 9.89 6.55 -8.64
CA GLY A 24 10.95 7.10 -7.79
C GLY A 24 10.76 6.84 -6.30
N TYR A 25 9.78 6.03 -5.92
CA TYR A 25 9.58 5.64 -4.54
C TYR A 25 10.56 4.54 -4.15
N ARG A 26 10.90 4.51 -2.88
CA ARG A 26 11.76 3.49 -2.33
C ARG A 26 10.95 2.59 -1.41
N ILE A 27 10.97 1.30 -1.67
CA ILE A 27 10.26 0.33 -0.83
C ILE A 27 11.16 0.03 0.37
N LEU A 28 10.67 0.36 1.57
CA LEU A 28 11.42 0.15 2.80
C LEU A 28 11.05 -1.15 3.48
N ASP A 29 9.80 -1.58 3.36
CA ASP A 29 9.34 -2.83 3.98
C ASP A 29 8.10 -3.34 3.26
N ARG A 30 7.88 -4.65 3.38
CA ARG A 30 6.73 -5.33 2.79
C ARG A 30 6.12 -6.25 3.84
N ASN A 31 4.79 -6.28 3.88
CA ASN A 31 4.03 -7.20 4.72
C ASN A 31 4.51 -7.18 6.18
N TRP A 32 4.70 -5.97 6.71
CA TRP A 32 5.11 -5.83 8.09
C TRP A 32 3.93 -6.07 9.01
N ARG A 33 4.14 -6.91 10.01
CA ARG A 33 3.10 -7.28 10.95
C ARG A 33 3.52 -6.97 12.37
N CYS A 34 2.54 -6.55 13.16
CA CYS A 34 2.70 -6.41 14.59
C CYS A 34 1.40 -6.82 15.26
N ARG A 35 1.35 -6.73 16.59
CA ARG A 35 0.16 -7.12 17.34
C ARG A 35 -1.09 -6.37 16.89
N SER A 36 -0.96 -5.12 16.46
CA SER A 36 -2.09 -4.26 16.12
C SER A 36 -2.56 -4.38 14.67
N GLY A 37 -1.82 -5.08 13.82
CA GLY A 37 -2.21 -5.25 12.43
C GLY A 37 -1.03 -5.36 11.48
N GLU A 38 -1.30 -5.08 10.20
CA GLU A 38 -0.35 -5.29 9.11
C GLU A 38 -0.30 -4.08 8.20
N LEU A 39 0.91 -3.78 7.69
CA LEU A 39 1.13 -2.82 6.61
C LEU A 39 1.58 -3.59 5.37
N ASP A 40 0.91 -3.35 4.24
CA ASP A 40 1.27 -4.00 2.98
C ASP A 40 2.63 -3.55 2.50
N LEU A 41 2.83 -2.25 2.40
CA LEU A 41 4.11 -1.65 2.02
C LEU A 41 4.38 -0.43 2.89
N VAL A 42 5.66 -0.22 3.20
CA VAL A 42 6.14 1.03 3.77
C VAL A 42 7.12 1.61 2.77
N VAL A 43 6.92 2.86 2.39
CA VAL A 43 7.70 3.48 1.32
C VAL A 43 8.18 4.87 1.71
N ARG A 44 9.24 5.32 1.04
CA ARG A 44 9.70 6.71 1.11
C ARG A 44 9.50 7.31 -0.26
N ASP A 45 8.84 8.47 -0.32
CA ASP A 45 8.62 9.13 -1.60
C ASP A 45 9.88 9.85 -2.05
N PRO A 46 9.91 10.36 -3.30
CA PRO A 46 11.09 11.06 -3.81
C PRO A 46 11.50 12.29 -2.99
N ALA A 47 10.58 12.89 -2.26
CA ALA A 47 10.86 14.07 -1.42
C ALA A 47 11.24 13.68 0.02
N GLY A 48 11.18 12.40 0.37
CA GLY A 48 11.61 11.91 1.68
C GLY A 48 10.49 11.66 2.68
N ALA A 49 9.22 11.85 2.32
CA ALA A 49 8.11 11.54 3.20
C ALA A 49 7.90 10.03 3.29
N LEU A 50 7.46 9.56 4.46
CA LEU A 50 7.11 8.15 4.66
C LEU A 50 5.62 7.93 4.43
N ALA A 51 5.30 6.83 3.78
CA ALA A 51 3.91 6.46 3.56
C ALA A 51 3.68 4.98 3.87
N ALA A 52 2.56 4.69 4.49
CA ALA A 52 2.00 3.35 4.54
C ALA A 52 1.12 3.20 3.30
N VAL A 53 1.39 2.19 2.50
CA VAL A 53 0.64 1.96 1.27
C VAL A 53 -0.27 0.76 1.44
N GLU A 54 -1.56 0.99 1.31
CA GLU A 54 -2.56 -0.07 1.25
C GLU A 54 -2.69 -0.50 -0.20
N VAL A 55 -2.46 -1.78 -0.47
CA VAL A 55 -2.61 -2.33 -1.81
C VAL A 55 -3.96 -3.00 -1.92
N LYS A 56 -4.79 -2.55 -2.84
CA LYS A 56 -6.11 -3.10 -3.08
C LYS A 56 -6.15 -3.73 -4.47
N THR A 57 -6.13 -5.06 -4.48
CA THR A 57 -6.18 -5.81 -5.73
C THR A 57 -7.63 -6.13 -6.06
N ARG A 58 -8.04 -5.74 -7.24
CA ARG A 58 -9.40 -5.97 -7.73
C ARG A 58 -9.39 -7.15 -8.70
N SER A 59 -10.46 -7.92 -8.71
CA SER A 59 -10.60 -9.05 -9.61
C SER A 59 -11.27 -8.67 -10.93
N SER A 60 -11.78 -7.44 -11.03
CA SER A 60 -12.44 -6.94 -12.22
C SER A 60 -12.11 -5.46 -12.39
N GLN A 61 -12.51 -4.89 -13.53
CA GLN A 61 -12.27 -3.48 -13.82
C GLN A 61 -13.25 -2.53 -13.13
N GLY A 62 -14.33 -3.07 -12.58
CA GLY A 62 -15.24 -2.28 -11.77
C GLY A 62 -14.68 -2.14 -10.36
N PHE A 63 -14.15 -0.99 -10.02
CA PHE A 63 -13.53 -0.78 -8.71
C PHE A 63 -14.06 0.48 -8.06
N GLY A 64 -13.99 0.47 -6.75
CA GLY A 64 -14.39 1.62 -5.97
C GLY A 64 -13.35 2.72 -5.99
N THR A 65 -13.56 3.68 -5.11
CA THR A 65 -12.65 4.80 -4.90
C THR A 65 -11.61 4.42 -3.86
N ALA A 66 -10.61 5.26 -3.68
CA ALA A 66 -9.67 5.12 -2.57
C ALA A 66 -10.40 5.11 -1.22
N PHE A 67 -11.51 5.84 -1.15
CA PHE A 67 -12.33 5.89 0.07
C PHE A 67 -12.94 4.53 0.38
N ASP A 68 -13.30 3.74 -0.62
CA ASP A 68 -13.81 2.38 -0.41
C ASP A 68 -12.72 1.45 0.14
N ALA A 69 -11.46 1.71 -0.21
CA ALA A 69 -10.33 0.92 0.29
C ALA A 69 -9.93 1.34 1.70
N VAL A 70 -10.07 2.62 2.03
CA VAL A 70 -9.63 3.18 3.31
C VAL A 70 -10.71 4.09 3.88
N ASN A 71 -11.44 3.60 4.88
CA ASN A 71 -12.41 4.41 5.64
C ASN A 71 -11.70 5.11 6.81
N PRO A 72 -12.40 6.01 7.55
CA PRO A 72 -11.77 6.74 8.66
C PRO A 72 -11.10 5.85 9.72
N ALA A 73 -11.74 4.76 10.10
CA ALA A 73 -11.19 3.85 11.11
C ALA A 73 -9.93 3.15 10.58
N LYS A 74 -9.96 2.72 9.33
CA LYS A 74 -8.81 2.07 8.69
C LYS A 74 -7.67 3.06 8.48
N PHE A 75 -7.97 4.29 8.08
CA PHE A 75 -6.97 5.35 7.96
C PHE A 75 -6.23 5.57 9.29
N ALA A 76 -6.99 5.73 10.38
CA ALA A 76 -6.41 5.94 11.70
C ALA A 76 -5.53 4.75 12.11
N ARG A 77 -5.97 3.53 11.83
CA ARG A 77 -5.20 2.32 12.13
C ARG A 77 -3.91 2.27 11.33
N LEU A 78 -3.97 2.51 10.02
CA LEU A 78 -2.78 2.51 9.17
C LEU A 78 -1.78 3.57 9.60
N HIS A 79 -2.25 4.74 9.97
CA HIS A 79 -1.39 5.81 10.47
C HIS A 79 -0.70 5.41 11.77
N ARG A 80 -1.44 4.81 12.72
CA ARG A 80 -0.85 4.30 13.96
C ARG A 80 0.17 3.19 13.70
N LEU A 81 -0.12 2.30 12.75
CA LEU A 81 0.80 1.23 12.39
C LEU A 81 2.09 1.79 11.78
N LEU A 82 2.00 2.85 10.98
CA LEU A 82 3.17 3.49 10.43
C LEU A 82 4.04 4.11 11.52
N ILE A 83 3.41 4.74 12.52
CA ILE A 83 4.15 5.26 13.68
C ILE A 83 4.86 4.12 14.41
N ALA A 84 4.17 2.99 14.61
CA ALA A 84 4.75 1.82 15.25
C ALA A 84 5.93 1.26 14.45
N TRP A 85 5.80 1.25 13.12
CA TRP A 85 6.89 0.84 12.24
C TRP A 85 8.12 1.73 12.42
N CYS A 86 7.90 3.04 12.47
CA CYS A 86 8.99 4.00 12.69
C CYS A 86 9.71 3.73 14.01
N LYS A 87 8.96 3.48 15.09
CA LYS A 87 9.55 3.16 16.38
C LYS A 87 10.36 1.87 16.34
N ALA A 88 9.82 0.86 15.69
CA ALA A 88 10.47 -0.46 15.60
C ALA A 88 11.77 -0.41 14.80
N HIS A 89 11.88 0.51 13.85
CA HIS A 89 13.02 0.60 12.94
C HIS A 89 13.94 1.78 13.23
N GLY A 90 13.68 2.52 14.32
CA GLY A 90 14.49 3.70 14.65
C GLY A 90 14.41 4.78 13.58
N ALA A 91 13.33 4.83 12.82
CA ALA A 91 13.16 5.82 11.78
C ALA A 91 12.41 7.02 12.32
N TYR A 92 12.84 8.20 11.91
CA TYR A 92 12.14 9.44 12.21
C TYR A 92 11.78 10.14 10.93
N CYS A 93 10.51 10.55 10.83
CA CYS A 93 10.06 11.36 9.72
C CYS A 93 8.90 12.24 10.18
N PRO A 94 9.03 13.58 10.00
CA PRO A 94 7.94 14.48 10.38
C PRO A 94 6.74 14.41 9.45
N GLN A 95 6.90 13.85 8.27
CA GLN A 95 5.84 13.75 7.29
C GLN A 95 5.46 12.28 7.08
N LEU A 96 4.30 11.93 7.60
CA LEU A 96 3.72 10.60 7.47
C LEU A 96 2.41 10.70 6.71
N ARG A 97 2.18 9.77 5.80
CA ARG A 97 0.91 9.74 5.08
C ARG A 97 0.48 8.31 4.78
N VAL A 98 -0.76 8.18 4.35
CA VAL A 98 -1.33 6.91 3.92
C VAL A 98 -1.65 7.03 2.44
N ASP A 99 -1.14 6.10 1.65
CA ASP A 99 -1.39 6.02 0.22
C ASP A 99 -2.18 4.75 -0.09
N VAL A 100 -2.87 4.74 -1.21
CA VAL A 100 -3.53 3.53 -1.72
C VAL A 100 -3.01 3.28 -3.13
N VAL A 101 -2.72 2.02 -3.44
CA VAL A 101 -2.49 1.58 -4.81
C VAL A 101 -3.56 0.56 -5.15
N GLU A 102 -4.39 0.89 -6.13
CA GLU A 102 -5.35 -0.04 -6.68
C GLU A 102 -4.68 -0.81 -7.82
N VAL A 103 -4.81 -2.13 -7.79
CA VAL A 103 -4.26 -3.01 -8.82
C VAL A 103 -5.43 -3.74 -9.45
N TYR A 104 -5.49 -3.76 -10.76
CA TYR A 104 -6.61 -4.35 -11.48
C TYR A 104 -6.14 -5.02 -12.76
N PRO A 105 -6.91 -6.01 -13.25
CA PRO A 105 -6.52 -6.71 -14.47
C PRO A 105 -6.59 -5.78 -15.69
N ALA A 106 -5.61 -5.95 -16.57
CA ALA A 106 -5.52 -5.25 -17.83
C ALA A 106 -5.46 -6.27 -18.96
N LEU A 107 -5.40 -5.80 -20.19
CA LEU A 107 -5.34 -6.67 -21.35
C LEU A 107 -4.10 -7.54 -21.34
N GLY A 108 -4.25 -8.78 -21.82
CA GLY A 108 -3.13 -9.71 -21.96
C GLY A 108 -2.63 -10.29 -20.65
N GLY A 109 -3.45 -10.27 -19.59
CA GLY A 109 -3.06 -10.81 -18.29
C GLY A 109 -2.17 -9.92 -17.47
N ALA A 110 -1.87 -8.72 -17.95
CA ALA A 110 -1.08 -7.73 -17.21
C ALA A 110 -1.90 -7.15 -16.06
N LEU A 111 -1.21 -6.58 -15.10
CA LEU A 111 -1.84 -5.83 -14.02
C LEU A 111 -1.52 -4.34 -14.20
N ALA A 112 -2.55 -3.53 -14.06
CA ALA A 112 -2.42 -2.07 -14.09
C ALA A 112 -2.56 -1.53 -12.67
N CYS A 113 -1.91 -0.42 -12.39
CA CYS A 113 -1.93 0.19 -11.07
C CYS A 113 -2.42 1.63 -11.15
N ARG A 114 -3.16 2.01 -10.11
CA ARG A 114 -3.55 3.40 -9.90
C ARG A 114 -3.11 3.81 -8.50
N HIS A 115 -2.20 4.75 -8.43
CA HIS A 115 -1.66 5.23 -7.16
C HIS A 115 -2.41 6.49 -6.72
N LEU A 116 -2.89 6.45 -5.50
CA LEU A 116 -3.64 7.53 -4.87
C LEU A 116 -2.84 7.97 -3.64
N PRO A 117 -1.98 8.97 -3.77
CA PRO A 117 -1.16 9.42 -2.64
C PRO A 117 -1.96 10.28 -1.68
N ASP A 118 -1.53 10.25 -0.40
CA ASP A 118 -2.07 11.09 0.65
C ASP A 118 -3.59 10.99 0.76
N VAL A 119 -4.07 9.77 0.87
CA VAL A 119 -5.50 9.51 1.03
C VAL A 119 -5.91 9.93 2.45
N ARG A 120 -6.97 10.70 2.55
CA ARG A 120 -7.51 11.15 3.82
C ARG A 120 -8.99 10.81 3.88
N SER A 121 -9.46 10.47 5.05
CA SER A 121 -10.86 10.12 5.27
C SER A 121 -11.56 11.13 6.14
#